data_6a82bf684a9908a27b6ba4586f76bdd0
#
_entry.id   6a82bf684a9908a27b6ba4586f76bdd0
#
_cell.length_a   1.000
_cell.length_b   1.000
_cell.length_c   1.000
_cell.angle_alpha   90.00
_cell.angle_beta   90.00
_cell.angle_gamma   90.00
#
_symmetry.space_group_name_H-M   'P 1'
#
loop_
_entity.id
_entity.type
_entity.pdbx_description
1 polymer ?
#
loop_
_entity_poly.entity_id
_entity_poly.type
_entity_poly.pdbx_seq_one_letter_code
_entity_poly.pdbx_strand_id
1 'polypeptide(L)'
;MTTPLPLAVTIGDPAGVGPEIVAHILAREAELGLPPLRVVGEPGPSVRPGQPDRASAQCALDGLGQAVAMVRSGECSALVTGPVAKSAIALIDPNFIGQTEFLADACGLPREDAVMMLAGPSLKTVPMTVHCALADVPARLSQHLIVQRSRIVAAALRRDYEIDAPRIAIAGLNPHAGEDGRMGREEIEVIAPAIATLRAEGIDATGPHPADTLFAPHKRGSYDVAIAMYHDQALVPIKALDFDEGVNVTLGLPIVRTSPDHGTAFDIAGKGIARPDAMIAAIRMAGEIAARRSQ
;
A
#
# COMPACT_ATOMS: atom_id res chain seq x y z
N MET A 1 -22.08 17.06 17.52
CA MET A 1 -20.98 16.28 16.96
C MET A 1 -21.45 15.74 15.62
N THR A 2 -20.82 16.10 14.53
CA THR A 2 -21.16 15.56 13.21
C THR A 2 -20.78 14.08 13.17
N THR A 3 -21.69 13.23 12.73
CA THR A 3 -21.39 11.80 12.51
C THR A 3 -20.23 11.67 11.55
N PRO A 4 -19.19 10.87 11.85
CA PRO A 4 -18.06 10.69 10.96
C PRO A 4 -18.54 10.11 9.62
N LEU A 5 -17.96 10.58 8.51
CA LEU A 5 -18.25 10.05 7.19
C LEU A 5 -17.82 8.57 7.11
N PRO A 6 -18.59 7.72 6.40
CA PRO A 6 -18.24 6.31 6.27
C PRO A 6 -16.97 6.12 5.43
N LEU A 7 -16.35 4.96 5.58
CA LEU A 7 -15.29 4.48 4.69
C LEU A 7 -15.92 3.68 3.54
N ALA A 8 -15.51 3.94 2.30
CA ALA A 8 -15.87 3.10 1.16
C ALA A 8 -15.02 1.82 1.18
N VAL A 9 -15.65 0.66 1.32
CA VAL A 9 -14.97 -0.65 1.36
C VAL A 9 -15.40 -1.46 0.15
N THR A 10 -14.48 -1.74 -0.80
CA THR A 10 -14.83 -2.61 -1.93
C THR A 10 -14.66 -4.07 -1.55
N ILE A 11 -15.55 -4.94 -2.06
CA ILE A 11 -15.42 -6.39 -1.88
C ILE A 11 -14.25 -6.98 -2.70
N GLY A 12 -13.66 -6.21 -3.64
CA GLY A 12 -12.67 -6.71 -4.59
C GLY A 12 -13.27 -7.63 -5.64
N ASP A 13 -12.53 -8.66 -6.07
CA ASP A 13 -13.05 -9.68 -6.98
C ASP A 13 -14.08 -10.55 -6.24
N PRO A 14 -15.36 -10.54 -6.66
CA PRO A 14 -16.42 -11.27 -5.96
C PRO A 14 -16.29 -12.79 -6.06
N ALA A 15 -15.44 -13.32 -6.95
CA ALA A 15 -15.09 -14.75 -6.99
C ALA A 15 -14.01 -15.12 -5.96
N GLY A 16 -13.34 -14.12 -5.33
CA GLY A 16 -12.32 -14.31 -4.29
C GLY A 16 -12.88 -14.32 -2.88
N VAL A 17 -11.98 -14.22 -1.89
CA VAL A 17 -12.32 -14.20 -0.44
C VAL A 17 -12.90 -12.87 0.04
N GLY A 18 -12.84 -11.80 -0.77
CA GLY A 18 -13.28 -10.48 -0.36
C GLY A 18 -14.72 -10.42 0.17
N PRO A 19 -15.73 -10.99 -0.53
CA PRO A 19 -17.12 -10.99 -0.06
C PRO A 19 -17.31 -11.63 1.32
N GLU A 20 -16.69 -12.80 1.58
CA GLU A 20 -16.83 -13.49 2.87
C GLU A 20 -16.12 -12.75 4.02
N ILE A 21 -14.95 -12.14 3.72
CA ILE A 21 -14.23 -11.30 4.69
C ILE A 21 -15.07 -10.08 5.06
N VAL A 22 -15.63 -9.36 4.08
CA VAL A 22 -16.46 -8.17 4.33
C VAL A 22 -17.72 -8.55 5.09
N ALA A 23 -18.41 -9.65 4.71
CA ALA A 23 -19.58 -10.13 5.42
C ALA A 23 -19.28 -10.48 6.90
N HIS A 24 -18.14 -11.14 7.16
CA HIS A 24 -17.68 -11.44 8.52
C HIS A 24 -17.45 -10.16 9.35
N ILE A 25 -16.83 -9.14 8.75
CA ILE A 25 -16.57 -7.85 9.41
C ILE A 25 -17.89 -7.14 9.74
N LEU A 26 -18.83 -7.06 8.79
CA LEU A 26 -20.13 -6.41 9.00
C LEU A 26 -20.94 -7.09 10.11
N ALA A 27 -20.90 -8.42 10.20
CA ALA A 27 -21.59 -9.16 11.26
C ALA A 27 -21.04 -8.83 12.66
N ARG A 28 -19.84 -8.27 12.76
CA ARG A 28 -19.13 -7.95 14.02
C ARG A 28 -18.77 -6.46 14.13
N GLU A 29 -19.31 -5.60 13.27
CA GLU A 29 -18.92 -4.18 13.19
C GLU A 29 -18.96 -3.48 14.56
N ALA A 30 -20.05 -3.67 15.31
CA ALA A 30 -20.21 -3.08 16.65
C ALA A 30 -19.18 -3.60 17.66
N GLU A 31 -18.84 -4.90 17.62
CA GLU A 31 -17.82 -5.53 18.47
C GLU A 31 -16.42 -5.02 18.15
N LEU A 32 -16.13 -4.84 16.86
CA LEU A 32 -14.82 -4.42 16.38
C LEU A 32 -14.54 -2.93 16.59
N GLY A 33 -15.56 -2.13 16.89
CA GLY A 33 -15.43 -0.67 17.09
C GLY A 33 -14.90 0.05 15.85
N LEU A 34 -15.30 -0.39 14.67
CA LEU A 34 -14.84 0.17 13.38
C LEU A 34 -15.58 1.49 13.06
N PRO A 35 -14.98 2.39 12.27
CA PRO A 35 -15.70 3.50 11.68
C PRO A 35 -16.90 3.01 10.84
N PRO A 36 -17.92 3.85 10.58
CA PRO A 36 -19.04 3.47 9.69
C PRO A 36 -18.52 3.02 8.32
N LEU A 37 -19.07 1.92 7.80
CA LEU A 37 -18.65 1.34 6.53
C LEU A 37 -19.73 1.50 5.45
N ARG A 38 -19.30 1.82 4.25
CA ARG A 38 -20.11 1.77 3.02
C ARG A 38 -19.51 0.72 2.10
N VAL A 39 -20.11 -0.46 2.10
CA VAL A 39 -19.65 -1.54 1.21
C VAL A 39 -20.04 -1.23 -0.22
N VAL A 40 -19.09 -1.44 -1.14
CA VAL A 40 -19.23 -1.19 -2.56
C VAL A 40 -18.91 -2.47 -3.35
N GLY A 41 -19.78 -2.78 -4.29
CA GLY A 41 -19.79 -4.00 -5.06
C GLY A 41 -20.67 -5.08 -4.42
N GLU A 42 -21.33 -5.84 -5.26
CA GLU A 42 -22.14 -6.99 -4.88
C GLU A 42 -21.81 -8.16 -5.82
N PRO A 43 -21.68 -9.40 -5.29
CA PRO A 43 -21.54 -10.56 -6.16
C PRO A 43 -22.75 -10.65 -7.08
N GLY A 44 -22.54 -10.58 -8.39
CA GLY A 44 -23.61 -10.83 -9.35
C GLY A 44 -24.13 -12.27 -9.24
N PRO A 45 -25.36 -12.56 -9.66
CA PRO A 45 -26.00 -13.88 -9.50
C PRO A 45 -25.27 -15.02 -10.24
N SER A 46 -24.45 -14.68 -11.24
CA SER A 46 -23.64 -15.64 -12.01
C SER A 46 -22.27 -15.91 -11.41
N VAL A 47 -21.79 -15.06 -10.49
CA VAL A 47 -20.45 -15.20 -9.90
C VAL A 47 -20.39 -16.41 -8.97
N ARG A 48 -19.35 -17.22 -9.13
CA ARG A 48 -19.10 -18.40 -8.30
C ARG A 48 -17.78 -18.25 -7.54
N PRO A 49 -17.76 -18.44 -6.22
CA PRO A 49 -16.51 -18.43 -5.44
C PRO A 49 -15.49 -19.41 -6.03
N GLY A 50 -14.25 -18.97 -6.12
CA GLY A 50 -13.13 -19.75 -6.66
C GLY A 50 -13.05 -19.82 -8.19
N GLN A 51 -14.00 -19.22 -8.92
CA GLN A 51 -14.08 -19.29 -10.38
C GLN A 51 -14.16 -17.88 -10.99
N PRO A 52 -13.02 -17.16 -11.07
CA PRO A 52 -13.00 -15.83 -11.66
C PRO A 52 -13.33 -15.88 -13.16
N ASP A 53 -14.16 -14.96 -13.60
CA ASP A 53 -14.59 -14.80 -14.97
C ASP A 53 -14.70 -13.31 -15.38
N ARG A 54 -15.18 -13.05 -16.59
CA ARG A 54 -15.42 -11.68 -17.07
C ARG A 54 -16.44 -10.92 -16.22
N ALA A 55 -17.45 -11.59 -15.69
CA ALA A 55 -18.49 -10.95 -14.88
C ALA A 55 -17.95 -10.55 -13.51
N SER A 56 -17.16 -11.42 -12.86
CA SER A 56 -16.49 -11.10 -11.60
C SER A 56 -15.48 -9.98 -11.76
N ALA A 57 -14.70 -9.97 -12.85
CA ALA A 57 -13.75 -8.93 -13.19
C ALA A 57 -14.44 -7.57 -13.40
N GLN A 58 -15.57 -7.54 -14.14
CA GLN A 58 -16.34 -6.31 -14.36
C GLN A 58 -16.89 -5.75 -13.04
N CYS A 59 -17.46 -6.62 -12.19
CA CYS A 59 -17.94 -6.23 -10.87
C CYS A 59 -16.82 -5.62 -10.00
N ALA A 60 -15.63 -6.22 -10.01
CA ALA A 60 -14.48 -5.71 -9.27
C ALA A 60 -14.04 -4.31 -9.77
N LEU A 61 -13.99 -4.12 -11.08
CA LEU A 61 -13.58 -2.85 -11.69
C LEU A 61 -14.63 -1.74 -11.48
N ASP A 62 -15.91 -2.06 -11.66
CA ASP A 62 -17.02 -1.14 -11.42
C ASP A 62 -17.08 -0.71 -9.95
N GLY A 63 -16.95 -1.67 -9.03
CA GLY A 63 -16.90 -1.41 -7.59
C GLY A 63 -15.73 -0.50 -7.21
N LEU A 64 -14.55 -0.71 -7.80
CA LEU A 64 -13.39 0.15 -7.58
C LEU A 64 -13.65 1.59 -8.08
N GLY A 65 -14.17 1.73 -9.29
CA GLY A 65 -14.52 3.03 -9.88
C GLY A 65 -15.57 3.79 -9.06
N GLN A 66 -16.64 3.09 -8.63
CA GLN A 66 -17.68 3.66 -7.78
C GLN A 66 -17.13 4.14 -6.44
N ALA A 67 -16.32 3.32 -5.76
CA ALA A 67 -15.76 3.67 -4.47
C ALA A 67 -14.82 4.89 -4.54
N VAL A 68 -14.00 4.98 -5.60
CA VAL A 68 -13.18 6.18 -5.86
C VAL A 68 -14.05 7.42 -6.04
N ALA A 69 -15.13 7.32 -6.81
CA ALA A 69 -16.05 8.45 -7.03
C ALA A 69 -16.68 8.92 -5.72
N MET A 70 -17.11 8.01 -4.84
CA MET A 70 -17.68 8.32 -3.52
C MET A 70 -16.67 9.06 -2.60
N VAL A 71 -15.40 8.66 -2.61
CA VAL A 71 -14.39 9.35 -1.79
C VAL A 71 -14.03 10.71 -2.41
N ARG A 72 -13.94 10.81 -3.73
CA ARG A 72 -13.66 12.09 -4.41
C ARG A 72 -14.79 13.11 -4.30
N SER A 73 -16.04 12.66 -4.24
CA SER A 73 -17.20 13.55 -4.01
C SER A 73 -17.38 13.98 -2.55
N GLY A 74 -16.64 13.36 -1.61
CA GLY A 74 -16.79 13.61 -0.17
C GLY A 74 -17.97 12.85 0.47
N GLU A 75 -18.58 11.89 -0.23
CA GLU A 75 -19.59 10.99 0.36
C GLU A 75 -18.96 10.00 1.36
N CYS A 76 -17.72 9.59 1.10
CA CYS A 76 -16.91 8.77 1.99
C CYS A 76 -15.58 9.45 2.33
N SER A 77 -15.04 9.19 3.51
CA SER A 77 -13.79 9.82 3.99
C SER A 77 -12.51 9.12 3.53
N ALA A 78 -12.58 7.82 3.22
CA ALA A 78 -11.45 7.03 2.75
C ALA A 78 -11.91 5.81 1.95
N LEU A 79 -10.97 5.22 1.23
CA LEU A 79 -11.13 4.02 0.42
C LEU A 79 -10.36 2.86 1.02
N VAL A 80 -11.03 1.72 1.24
CA VAL A 80 -10.41 0.44 1.58
C VAL A 80 -10.72 -0.53 0.45
N THR A 81 -9.69 -1.05 -0.22
CA THR A 81 -9.94 -1.91 -1.39
C THR A 81 -9.72 -3.38 -1.06
N GLY A 82 -10.72 -4.21 -1.38
CA GLY A 82 -10.57 -5.66 -1.42
C GLY A 82 -9.62 -6.12 -2.54
N PRO A 83 -9.10 -7.36 -2.44
CA PRO A 83 -8.15 -7.88 -3.41
C PRO A 83 -8.80 -8.13 -4.78
N VAL A 84 -8.05 -7.86 -5.86
CA VAL A 84 -8.50 -8.14 -7.24
C VAL A 84 -7.48 -9.00 -7.97
N ALA A 85 -7.95 -9.82 -8.90
CA ALA A 85 -7.09 -10.60 -9.78
C ALA A 85 -6.79 -9.82 -11.06
N LYS A 86 -5.55 -9.38 -11.24
CA LYS A 86 -5.11 -8.67 -12.46
C LYS A 86 -5.35 -9.49 -13.71
N SER A 87 -5.14 -10.81 -13.66
CA SER A 87 -5.37 -11.73 -14.79
C SER A 87 -6.84 -11.80 -15.19
N ALA A 88 -7.77 -11.69 -14.23
CA ALA A 88 -9.20 -11.66 -14.52
C ALA A 88 -9.59 -10.31 -15.14
N ILE A 89 -9.13 -9.19 -14.56
CA ILE A 89 -9.41 -7.85 -15.11
C ILE A 89 -8.81 -7.68 -16.51
N ALA A 90 -7.64 -8.25 -16.80
CA ALA A 90 -7.03 -8.21 -18.13
C ALA A 90 -7.91 -8.84 -19.24
N LEU A 91 -8.90 -9.68 -18.88
CA LEU A 91 -9.88 -10.21 -19.83
C LEU A 91 -10.85 -9.13 -20.37
N ILE A 92 -11.04 -8.04 -19.63
CA ILE A 92 -11.96 -6.95 -19.97
C ILE A 92 -11.24 -5.64 -20.24
N ASP A 93 -10.15 -5.37 -19.54
CA ASP A 93 -9.26 -4.22 -19.74
C ASP A 93 -7.80 -4.68 -19.78
N PRO A 94 -7.25 -4.91 -20.98
CA PRO A 94 -5.84 -5.32 -21.16
C PRO A 94 -4.82 -4.28 -20.66
N ASN A 95 -5.23 -3.02 -20.45
CA ASN A 95 -4.36 -1.96 -19.98
C ASN A 95 -4.32 -1.83 -18.45
N PHE A 96 -5.10 -2.62 -17.75
CA PHE A 96 -5.13 -2.62 -16.30
C PHE A 96 -3.82 -3.20 -15.74
N ILE A 97 -2.99 -2.35 -15.16
CA ILE A 97 -1.72 -2.74 -14.54
C ILE A 97 -1.94 -3.18 -13.08
N GLY A 98 -2.76 -2.43 -12.34
CA GLY A 98 -3.10 -2.70 -10.96
C GLY A 98 -3.97 -1.61 -10.34
N GLN A 99 -4.41 -1.84 -9.11
CA GLN A 99 -5.26 -0.87 -8.39
C GLN A 99 -4.53 0.46 -8.15
N THR A 100 -3.23 0.44 -7.87
CA THR A 100 -2.45 1.65 -7.59
C THR A 100 -2.43 2.58 -8.80
N GLU A 101 -2.14 2.04 -9.98
CA GLU A 101 -2.11 2.79 -11.24
C GLU A 101 -3.52 3.26 -11.63
N PHE A 102 -4.54 2.42 -11.46
CA PHE A 102 -5.94 2.81 -11.67
C PHE A 102 -6.33 4.00 -10.79
N LEU A 103 -5.94 3.99 -9.52
CA LEU A 103 -6.25 5.06 -8.58
C LEU A 103 -5.53 6.37 -8.92
N ALA A 104 -4.25 6.29 -9.36
CA ALA A 104 -3.52 7.45 -9.84
C ALA A 104 -4.23 8.09 -11.03
N ASP A 105 -4.56 7.29 -12.05
CA ASP A 105 -5.29 7.74 -13.25
C ASP A 105 -6.65 8.34 -12.88
N ALA A 106 -7.42 7.68 -12.01
CA ALA A 106 -8.72 8.16 -11.55
C ALA A 106 -8.62 9.48 -10.75
N CYS A 107 -7.48 9.74 -10.12
CA CYS A 107 -7.20 11.00 -9.42
C CYS A 107 -6.53 12.06 -10.32
N GLY A 108 -6.23 11.75 -11.57
CA GLY A 108 -5.57 12.67 -12.50
C GLY A 108 -4.09 12.92 -12.18
N LEU A 109 -3.41 11.93 -11.60
CA LEU A 109 -2.01 12.01 -11.18
C LEU A 109 -1.11 11.15 -12.05
N PRO A 110 0.17 11.53 -12.21
CA PRO A 110 1.19 10.63 -12.73
C PRO A 110 1.25 9.34 -11.88
N ARG A 111 1.35 8.19 -12.54
CA ARG A 111 1.38 6.89 -11.85
C ARG A 111 2.57 6.72 -10.91
N GLU A 112 3.70 7.38 -11.21
CA GLU A 112 4.89 7.42 -10.36
C GLU A 112 4.68 8.14 -9.02
N ASP A 113 3.67 9.01 -8.92
CA ASP A 113 3.33 9.72 -7.68
C ASP A 113 2.50 8.87 -6.72
N ALA A 114 1.94 7.76 -7.17
CA ALA A 114 1.29 6.78 -6.31
C ALA A 114 2.34 5.83 -5.71
N VAL A 115 2.72 6.07 -4.45
CA VAL A 115 3.80 5.37 -3.77
C VAL A 115 3.22 4.32 -2.81
N MET A 116 3.62 3.06 -3.00
CA MET A 116 3.26 1.97 -2.11
C MET A 116 4.06 2.05 -0.81
N MET A 117 3.37 2.02 0.32
CA MET A 117 3.97 1.82 1.63
C MET A 117 3.28 0.63 2.33
N LEU A 118 4.06 -0.28 2.86
CA LEU A 118 3.57 -1.27 3.82
C LEU A 118 3.74 -0.69 5.22
N ALA A 119 2.65 -0.65 5.99
CA ALA A 119 2.62 -0.11 7.34
C ALA A 119 2.06 -1.15 8.31
N GLY A 120 2.84 -1.52 9.31
CA GLY A 120 2.46 -2.36 10.42
C GLY A 120 2.77 -1.69 11.75
N PRO A 121 2.40 -2.31 12.88
CA PRO A 121 2.70 -1.78 14.21
C PRO A 121 4.20 -1.63 14.48
N SER A 122 5.01 -2.54 13.95
CA SER A 122 6.46 -2.62 14.23
C SER A 122 7.32 -1.92 13.19
N LEU A 123 6.83 -1.74 11.96
CA LEU A 123 7.64 -1.29 10.84
C LEU A 123 6.79 -0.62 9.75
N LYS A 124 7.34 0.41 9.10
CA LYS A 124 6.86 0.95 7.82
C LYS A 124 7.96 0.82 6.77
N THR A 125 7.62 0.29 5.59
CA THR A 125 8.57 0.11 4.48
C THR A 125 8.01 0.61 3.16
N VAL A 126 8.88 1.16 2.33
CA VAL A 126 8.54 1.67 1.00
C VAL A 126 9.50 1.10 -0.03
N PRO A 127 9.07 0.28 -0.98
CA PRO A 127 9.91 -0.19 -2.08
C PRO A 127 10.03 0.87 -3.18
N MET A 128 11.25 1.16 -3.62
CA MET A 128 11.48 2.06 -4.75
C MET A 128 11.11 1.42 -6.08
N THR A 129 11.36 0.13 -6.24
CA THR A 129 10.93 -0.64 -7.41
C THR A 129 9.99 -1.76 -6.99
N VAL A 130 8.93 -1.99 -7.77
CA VAL A 130 7.92 -3.03 -7.56
C VAL A 130 7.69 -3.81 -8.86
N HIS A 131 7.27 -5.07 -8.74
CA HIS A 131 6.80 -5.91 -9.85
C HIS A 131 7.74 -5.91 -11.09
N CYS A 132 9.04 -5.95 -10.89
CA CYS A 132 10.04 -6.14 -11.93
C CYS A 132 11.01 -7.26 -11.55
N ALA A 133 11.69 -7.82 -12.54
CA ALA A 133 12.74 -8.79 -12.27
C ALA A 133 13.86 -8.15 -11.43
N LEU A 134 14.47 -8.91 -10.53
CA LEU A 134 15.55 -8.41 -9.68
C LEU A 134 16.73 -7.87 -10.51
N ALA A 135 17.01 -8.49 -11.66
CA ALA A 135 18.05 -8.05 -12.59
C ALA A 135 17.78 -6.67 -13.20
N ASP A 136 16.52 -6.22 -13.26
CA ASP A 136 16.14 -4.93 -13.83
C ASP A 136 16.18 -3.79 -12.79
N VAL A 137 16.30 -4.12 -11.50
CA VAL A 137 16.26 -3.15 -10.41
C VAL A 137 17.31 -2.06 -10.57
N PRO A 138 18.61 -2.36 -10.81
CA PRO A 138 19.64 -1.33 -10.94
C PRO A 138 19.32 -0.32 -12.05
N ALA A 139 18.82 -0.80 -13.21
CA ALA A 139 18.48 0.05 -14.34
C ALA A 139 17.25 0.94 -14.10
N ARG A 140 16.38 0.56 -13.18
CA ARG A 140 15.16 1.32 -12.81
C ARG A 140 15.40 2.31 -11.69
N LEU A 141 16.49 2.15 -10.93
CA LEU A 141 16.84 3.11 -9.88
C LEU A 141 17.46 4.36 -10.48
N SER A 142 17.03 5.50 -9.98
CA SER A 142 17.64 6.81 -10.30
C SER A 142 17.58 7.72 -9.09
N GLN A 143 18.48 8.70 -9.03
CA GLN A 143 18.44 9.74 -8.03
C GLN A 143 17.07 10.44 -8.01
N HIS A 144 16.52 10.75 -9.19
CA HIS A 144 15.21 11.39 -9.34
C HIS A 144 14.10 10.57 -8.69
N LEU A 145 14.01 9.26 -8.99
CA LEU A 145 13.01 8.36 -8.43
C LEU A 145 13.06 8.33 -6.89
N ILE A 146 14.27 8.17 -6.33
CA ILE A 146 14.45 8.10 -4.88
C ILE A 146 14.04 9.43 -4.24
N VAL A 147 14.48 10.57 -4.78
CA VAL A 147 14.15 11.89 -4.24
C VAL A 147 12.66 12.16 -4.32
N GLN A 148 12.01 11.96 -5.49
CA GLN A 148 10.58 12.20 -5.69
C GLN A 148 9.73 11.37 -4.72
N ARG A 149 9.95 10.06 -4.65
CA ARG A 149 9.19 9.18 -3.76
C ARG A 149 9.44 9.45 -2.30
N SER A 150 10.67 9.77 -1.91
CA SER A 150 10.99 10.13 -0.52
C SER A 150 10.31 11.43 -0.08
N ARG A 151 10.15 12.42 -0.96
CA ARG A 151 9.36 13.64 -0.70
C ARG A 151 7.89 13.32 -0.44
N ILE A 152 7.30 12.44 -1.26
CA ILE A 152 5.91 11.98 -1.09
C ILE A 152 5.76 11.25 0.25
N VAL A 153 6.70 10.37 0.59
CA VAL A 153 6.73 9.65 1.87
C VAL A 153 6.82 10.63 3.04
N ALA A 154 7.76 11.58 3.00
CA ALA A 154 7.93 12.58 4.07
C ALA A 154 6.65 13.42 4.26
N ALA A 155 6.03 13.87 3.17
CA ALA A 155 4.78 14.62 3.21
C ALA A 155 3.61 13.79 3.78
N ALA A 156 3.51 12.54 3.39
CA ALA A 156 2.50 11.63 3.90
C ALA A 156 2.68 11.31 5.39
N LEU A 157 3.91 11.09 5.86
CA LEU A 157 4.18 10.85 7.28
C LEU A 157 3.80 12.06 8.15
N ARG A 158 4.03 13.29 7.67
CA ARG A 158 3.59 14.50 8.37
C ARG A 158 2.06 14.59 8.42
N ARG A 159 1.41 14.45 7.28
CA ARG A 159 -0.04 14.67 7.15
C ARG A 159 -0.87 13.52 7.74
N ASP A 160 -0.48 12.27 7.47
CA ASP A 160 -1.30 11.08 7.70
C ASP A 160 -0.94 10.36 9.00
N TYR A 161 0.27 10.60 9.54
CA TYR A 161 0.79 9.95 10.75
C TYR A 161 1.18 10.95 11.85
N GLU A 162 1.00 12.28 11.62
CA GLU A 162 1.31 13.35 12.57
C GLU A 162 2.77 13.33 13.07
N ILE A 163 3.70 12.95 12.17
CA ILE A 163 5.13 12.95 12.45
C ILE A 163 5.74 14.21 11.83
N ASP A 164 5.90 15.28 12.60
CA ASP A 164 6.35 16.60 12.11
C ASP A 164 7.72 16.53 11.43
N ALA A 165 8.66 15.78 11.98
CA ALA A 165 10.01 15.60 11.48
C ALA A 165 10.30 14.11 11.19
N PRO A 166 9.74 13.54 10.09
CA PRO A 166 9.88 12.12 9.81
C PRO A 166 11.32 11.74 9.50
N ARG A 167 11.82 10.72 10.18
CA ARG A 167 13.14 10.13 10.01
C ARG A 167 13.07 9.03 8.97
N ILE A 168 13.74 9.20 7.85
CA ILE A 168 13.73 8.29 6.71
C ILE A 168 15.06 7.55 6.65
N ALA A 169 15.05 6.24 6.83
CA ALA A 169 16.22 5.40 6.64
C ALA A 169 16.20 4.76 5.25
N ILE A 170 17.23 4.99 4.45
CA ILE A 170 17.33 4.51 3.07
C ILE A 170 18.33 3.34 3.04
N ALA A 171 17.87 2.17 2.59
CA ALA A 171 18.70 0.99 2.42
C ALA A 171 19.63 1.13 1.21
N GLY A 172 20.75 0.45 1.24
CA GLY A 172 21.55 0.17 0.04
C GLY A 172 20.86 -0.87 -0.84
N LEU A 173 21.26 -0.93 -2.10
CA LEU A 173 20.86 -1.98 -3.04
C LEU A 173 21.71 -3.24 -2.82
N ASN A 174 23.01 -3.04 -2.70
CA ASN A 174 24.01 -4.10 -2.67
C ASN A 174 24.32 -4.57 -1.23
N PRO A 175 24.84 -5.79 -1.04
CA PRO A 175 25.31 -6.26 0.25
C PRO A 175 26.27 -5.26 0.89
N HIS A 176 26.19 -5.08 2.22
CA HIS A 176 26.99 -4.14 2.99
C HIS A 176 26.96 -2.70 2.44
N ALA A 177 25.85 -2.31 1.80
CA ALA A 177 25.70 -1.01 1.13
C ALA A 177 26.84 -0.73 0.12
N GLY A 178 27.21 -1.75 -0.67
CA GLY A 178 28.20 -1.65 -1.74
C GLY A 178 29.67 -1.68 -1.31
N GLU A 179 29.97 -1.65 -0.01
CA GLU A 179 31.35 -1.71 0.57
C GLU A 179 32.34 -0.82 -0.21
N ASP A 180 32.09 0.48 -0.23
CA ASP A 180 32.88 1.49 -0.94
C ASP A 180 33.05 1.22 -2.46
N GLY A 181 32.03 0.62 -3.07
CA GLY A 181 31.99 0.32 -4.51
C GLY A 181 32.61 -1.02 -4.90
N ARG A 182 32.95 -1.88 -3.94
CA ARG A 182 33.47 -3.22 -4.21
C ARG A 182 32.39 -4.21 -4.63
N MET A 183 31.14 -4.02 -4.19
CA MET A 183 29.99 -4.86 -4.48
C MET A 183 28.93 -4.14 -5.30
N GLY A 184 29.30 -3.19 -6.12
CA GLY A 184 28.41 -2.34 -6.89
C GLY A 184 28.66 -0.88 -6.60
N ARG A 185 28.11 0.00 -7.43
CA ARG A 185 28.36 1.44 -7.35
C ARG A 185 27.07 2.26 -7.21
N GLU A 186 25.93 1.61 -7.14
CA GLU A 186 24.60 2.25 -7.06
C GLU A 186 24.45 3.10 -5.81
N GLU A 187 25.10 2.70 -4.70
CA GLU A 187 25.14 3.49 -3.48
C GLU A 187 25.88 4.80 -3.69
N ILE A 188 27.02 4.78 -4.38
CA ILE A 188 27.86 5.95 -4.62
C ILE A 188 27.26 6.85 -5.71
N GLU A 189 26.74 6.24 -6.79
CA GLU A 189 26.33 6.97 -8.00
C GLU A 189 24.86 7.42 -7.96
N VAL A 190 24.02 6.75 -7.19
CA VAL A 190 22.56 6.98 -7.19
C VAL A 190 22.03 7.29 -5.78
N ILE A 191 22.28 6.41 -4.81
CA ILE A 191 21.57 6.46 -3.52
C ILE A 191 22.12 7.59 -2.63
N ALA A 192 23.44 7.66 -2.46
CA ALA A 192 24.06 8.71 -1.63
C ALA A 192 23.81 10.12 -2.20
N PRO A 193 23.89 10.38 -3.52
CA PRO A 193 23.48 11.68 -4.09
C PRO A 193 22.00 12.01 -3.84
N ALA A 194 21.09 11.02 -3.90
CA ALA A 194 19.68 11.22 -3.57
C ALA A 194 19.51 11.65 -2.10
N ILE A 195 20.18 10.96 -1.18
CA ILE A 195 20.15 11.31 0.26
C ILE A 195 20.69 12.71 0.49
N ALA A 196 21.80 13.09 -0.17
CA ALA A 196 22.36 14.43 -0.07
C ALA A 196 21.38 15.51 -0.52
N THR A 197 20.64 15.25 -1.62
CA THR A 197 19.59 16.15 -2.11
C THR A 197 18.46 16.30 -1.09
N LEU A 198 17.94 15.18 -0.54
CA LEU A 198 16.88 15.21 0.48
C LEU A 198 17.29 16.00 1.73
N ARG A 199 18.52 15.81 2.21
CA ARG A 199 19.06 16.56 3.34
C ARG A 199 19.17 18.06 3.06
N ALA A 200 19.60 18.43 1.86
CA ALA A 200 19.66 19.84 1.45
C ALA A 200 18.25 20.49 1.42
N GLU A 201 17.19 19.71 1.25
CA GLU A 201 15.80 20.14 1.31
C GLU A 201 15.20 20.10 2.73
N GLY A 202 15.98 19.75 3.75
CA GLY A 202 15.54 19.67 5.14
C GLY A 202 14.77 18.40 5.49
N ILE A 203 14.86 17.35 4.67
CA ILE A 203 14.29 16.03 4.98
C ILE A 203 15.34 15.20 5.73
N ASP A 204 14.98 14.67 6.90
CA ASP A 204 15.86 13.82 7.70
C ASP A 204 15.99 12.43 7.06
N ALA A 205 16.90 12.33 6.08
CA ALA A 205 17.21 11.11 5.36
C ALA A 205 18.60 10.59 5.75
N THR A 206 18.69 9.31 6.11
CA THR A 206 19.93 8.65 6.50
C THR A 206 20.23 7.44 5.62
N GLY A 207 21.49 7.06 5.50
CA GLY A 207 21.94 5.94 4.66
C GLY A 207 23.05 6.31 3.68
N PRO A 208 23.32 5.46 2.66
CA PRO A 208 22.71 4.14 2.48
C PRO A 208 23.08 3.16 3.60
N HIS A 209 22.08 2.47 4.17
CA HIS A 209 22.31 1.51 5.24
C HIS A 209 22.39 0.08 4.68
N PRO A 210 23.25 -0.80 5.22
CA PRO A 210 23.18 -2.22 4.91
C PRO A 210 21.81 -2.79 5.29
N ALA A 211 21.13 -3.41 4.31
CA ALA A 211 19.75 -3.86 4.50
C ALA A 211 19.61 -4.99 5.55
N ASP A 212 20.61 -5.84 5.67
CA ASP A 212 20.67 -6.94 6.64
C ASP A 212 20.62 -6.46 8.09
N THR A 213 21.16 -5.29 8.38
CA THR A 213 21.18 -4.70 9.73
C THR A 213 20.12 -3.63 9.96
N LEU A 214 19.60 -3.01 8.90
CA LEU A 214 18.63 -1.92 8.99
C LEU A 214 17.38 -2.31 9.77
N PHE A 215 16.90 -3.54 9.56
CA PHE A 215 15.66 -4.03 10.18
C PHE A 215 15.87 -4.71 11.55
N ALA A 216 17.07 -4.69 12.08
CA ALA A 216 17.37 -5.24 13.41
C ALA A 216 16.58 -4.51 14.52
N PRO A 217 16.16 -5.20 15.59
CA PRO A 217 15.32 -4.60 16.66
C PRO A 217 15.86 -3.28 17.22
N HIS A 218 17.17 -3.19 17.45
CA HIS A 218 17.83 -2.01 17.99
C HIS A 218 17.93 -0.84 17.00
N LYS A 219 17.72 -1.07 15.71
CA LYS A 219 17.73 -0.04 14.66
C LYS A 219 16.35 0.52 14.36
N ARG A 220 15.29 -0.30 14.44
CA ARG A 220 13.92 0.08 14.05
C ARG A 220 13.38 1.31 14.80
N GLY A 221 13.82 1.55 16.03
CA GLY A 221 13.45 2.76 16.79
C GLY A 221 14.18 4.03 16.35
N SER A 222 15.16 3.96 15.46
CA SER A 222 15.94 5.13 15.01
C SER A 222 15.34 5.84 13.78
N TYR A 223 14.31 5.28 13.15
CA TYR A 223 13.62 5.85 11.99
C TYR A 223 12.11 5.59 12.06
N ASP A 224 11.35 6.33 11.27
CA ASP A 224 9.89 6.21 11.18
C ASP A 224 9.44 5.42 9.96
N VAL A 225 10.29 5.36 8.91
CA VAL A 225 10.08 4.56 7.71
C VAL A 225 11.42 4.13 7.12
N ALA A 226 11.47 2.90 6.60
CA ALA A 226 12.60 2.39 5.82
C ALA A 226 12.26 2.38 4.32
N ILE A 227 13.10 3.03 3.53
CA ILE A 227 13.02 2.97 2.06
C ILE A 227 13.96 1.88 1.58
N ALA A 228 13.39 0.92 0.85
CA ALA A 228 14.09 -0.21 0.27
C ALA A 228 14.18 -0.08 -1.26
N MET A 229 15.21 -0.62 -1.87
CA MET A 229 15.45 -0.45 -3.30
C MET A 229 14.57 -1.33 -4.17
N TYR A 230 14.08 -2.47 -3.64
CA TYR A 230 13.24 -3.41 -4.37
C TYR A 230 12.20 -4.07 -3.47
N HIS A 231 11.23 -4.71 -4.12
CA HIS A 231 10.04 -5.28 -3.50
C HIS A 231 10.34 -6.15 -2.28
N ASP A 232 11.10 -7.24 -2.43
CA ASP A 232 11.30 -8.19 -1.33
C ASP A 232 12.17 -7.62 -0.21
N GLN A 233 13.08 -6.69 -0.51
CA GLN A 233 13.85 -5.97 0.51
C GLN A 233 12.94 -5.17 1.45
N ALA A 234 11.79 -4.67 0.94
CA ALA A 234 10.79 -3.99 1.74
C ALA A 234 9.83 -4.97 2.43
N LEU A 235 9.34 -5.99 1.70
CA LEU A 235 8.22 -6.81 2.14
C LEU A 235 8.63 -7.94 3.08
N VAL A 236 9.78 -8.56 2.86
CA VAL A 236 10.24 -9.67 3.73
C VAL A 236 10.33 -9.25 5.19
N PRO A 237 10.98 -8.11 5.55
CA PRO A 237 11.08 -7.71 6.94
C PRO A 237 9.72 -7.43 7.59
N ILE A 238 8.84 -6.68 6.92
CA ILE A 238 7.54 -6.35 7.52
C ILE A 238 6.63 -7.57 7.61
N LYS A 239 6.65 -8.47 6.62
CA LYS A 239 5.88 -9.72 6.70
C LYS A 239 6.41 -10.69 7.76
N ALA A 240 7.69 -10.64 8.09
CA ALA A 240 8.24 -11.42 9.19
C ALA A 240 7.82 -10.88 10.57
N LEU A 241 7.50 -9.59 10.67
CA LEU A 241 7.15 -8.93 11.92
C LEU A 241 5.64 -8.77 12.11
N ASP A 242 4.95 -8.28 11.09
CA ASP A 242 3.56 -7.77 11.16
C ASP A 242 2.68 -8.46 10.10
N PHE A 243 2.78 -9.78 9.91
CA PHE A 243 2.13 -10.52 8.82
C PHE A 243 0.62 -10.28 8.73
N ASP A 244 -0.06 -10.32 9.88
CA ASP A 244 -1.53 -10.22 9.95
C ASP A 244 -2.03 -8.76 10.04
N GLU A 245 -1.15 -7.82 10.42
CA GLU A 245 -1.49 -6.41 10.65
C GLU A 245 -0.84 -5.48 9.61
N GLY A 246 -0.06 -6.03 8.68
CA GLY A 246 0.55 -5.29 7.59
C GLY A 246 -0.50 -4.76 6.61
N VAL A 247 -0.55 -3.44 6.46
CA VAL A 247 -1.48 -2.73 5.59
C VAL A 247 -0.73 -2.11 4.42
N ASN A 248 -1.24 -2.29 3.22
CA ASN A 248 -0.76 -1.58 2.04
C ASN A 248 -1.46 -0.22 1.98
N VAL A 249 -0.69 0.85 2.08
CA VAL A 249 -1.15 2.25 1.98
C VAL A 249 -0.63 2.85 0.70
N THR A 250 -1.50 3.46 -0.10
CA THR A 250 -1.06 4.21 -1.28
C THR A 250 -0.89 5.68 -0.92
N LEU A 251 0.36 6.11 -0.83
CA LEU A 251 0.73 7.51 -0.58
C LEU A 251 0.69 8.33 -1.88
N GLY A 252 0.69 9.67 -1.75
CA GLY A 252 0.69 10.60 -2.89
C GLY A 252 -0.70 10.92 -3.45
N LEU A 253 -1.69 10.08 -3.20
CA LEU A 253 -3.06 10.34 -3.64
C LEU A 253 -3.73 11.47 -2.82
N PRO A 254 -4.65 12.25 -3.44
CA PRO A 254 -5.47 13.23 -2.72
C PRO A 254 -6.48 12.57 -1.79
N ILE A 255 -6.79 11.31 -2.00
CA ILE A 255 -7.67 10.47 -1.17
C ILE A 255 -6.85 9.56 -0.27
N VAL A 256 -7.43 9.11 0.85
CA VAL A 256 -6.87 8.03 1.67
C VAL A 256 -7.19 6.71 1.00
N ARG A 257 -6.19 5.87 0.78
CA ARG A 257 -6.39 4.50 0.30
C ARG A 257 -5.54 3.51 1.07
N THR A 258 -6.22 2.49 1.60
CA THR A 258 -5.58 1.32 2.21
C THR A 258 -6.09 0.03 1.58
N SER A 259 -5.35 -1.05 1.76
CA SER A 259 -5.80 -2.41 1.42
C SER A 259 -5.08 -3.45 2.28
N PRO A 260 -5.68 -4.64 2.48
CA PRO A 260 -4.94 -5.78 2.99
C PRO A 260 -3.81 -6.16 2.01
N ASP A 261 -2.75 -6.77 2.55
CA ASP A 261 -1.60 -7.23 1.75
C ASP A 261 -1.69 -8.74 1.44
N HIS A 262 -2.88 -9.19 1.00
CA HIS A 262 -3.11 -10.54 0.49
C HIS A 262 -3.87 -10.51 -0.85
N GLY A 263 -3.83 -11.62 -1.58
CA GLY A 263 -4.53 -11.78 -2.86
C GLY A 263 -5.97 -12.25 -2.71
N THR A 264 -6.57 -12.59 -3.84
CA THR A 264 -7.96 -13.07 -3.96
C THR A 264 -8.20 -14.45 -3.37
N ALA A 265 -7.17 -15.25 -3.17
CA ALA A 265 -7.20 -16.58 -2.56
C ALA A 265 -8.37 -17.46 -3.06
N PHE A 266 -8.49 -17.62 -4.38
CA PHE A 266 -9.58 -18.32 -5.03
C PHE A 266 -9.75 -19.77 -4.58
N ASP A 267 -8.67 -20.41 -4.15
CA ASP A 267 -8.64 -21.79 -3.65
C ASP A 267 -9.44 -22.00 -2.37
N ILE A 268 -9.60 -20.94 -1.55
CA ILE A 268 -10.38 -20.99 -0.30
C ILE A 268 -11.65 -20.14 -0.34
N ALA A 269 -11.94 -19.44 -1.43
CA ALA A 269 -13.11 -18.58 -1.56
C ALA A 269 -14.42 -19.35 -1.38
N GLY A 270 -15.36 -18.81 -0.59
CA GLY A 270 -16.66 -19.41 -0.27
C GLY A 270 -16.59 -20.56 0.74
N LYS A 271 -15.43 -20.84 1.35
CA LYS A 271 -15.29 -21.89 2.37
C LYS A 271 -15.45 -21.38 3.81
N GLY A 272 -15.54 -20.06 4.01
CA GLY A 272 -15.70 -19.46 5.32
C GLY A 272 -14.48 -19.59 6.25
N ILE A 273 -13.29 -19.79 5.67
CA ILE A 273 -12.03 -19.97 6.42
C ILE A 273 -11.03 -18.84 6.20
N ALA A 274 -11.38 -17.86 5.36
CA ALA A 274 -10.53 -16.69 5.14
C ALA A 274 -10.44 -15.83 6.41
N ARG A 275 -9.22 -15.41 6.75
CA ARG A 275 -8.95 -14.57 7.93
C ARG A 275 -9.23 -13.10 7.62
N PRO A 276 -10.01 -12.38 8.44
CA PRO A 276 -10.35 -10.99 8.21
C PRO A 276 -9.33 -9.97 8.75
N ASP A 277 -8.30 -10.43 9.50
CA ASP A 277 -7.40 -9.58 10.30
C ASP A 277 -6.77 -8.46 9.49
N ALA A 278 -6.19 -8.76 8.33
CA ALA A 278 -5.55 -7.78 7.47
C ALA A 278 -6.54 -6.74 6.91
N MET A 279 -7.78 -7.13 6.59
CA MET A 279 -8.82 -6.20 6.16
C MET A 279 -9.29 -5.31 7.32
N ILE A 280 -9.41 -5.85 8.52
CA ILE A 280 -9.74 -5.08 9.75
C ILE A 280 -8.64 -4.05 10.01
N ALA A 281 -7.36 -4.45 9.90
CA ALA A 281 -6.23 -3.53 10.05
C ALA A 281 -6.27 -2.41 9.00
N ALA A 282 -6.57 -2.75 7.73
CA ALA A 282 -6.70 -1.78 6.66
C ALA A 282 -7.84 -0.77 6.91
N ILE A 283 -9.00 -1.23 7.40
CA ILE A 283 -10.14 -0.38 7.77
C ILE A 283 -9.79 0.56 8.92
N ARG A 284 -9.18 0.05 9.99
CA ARG A 284 -8.76 0.87 11.13
C ARG A 284 -7.78 1.96 10.71
N MET A 285 -6.74 1.59 9.97
CA MET A 285 -5.75 2.53 9.48
C MET A 285 -6.35 3.59 8.55
N ALA A 286 -7.28 3.21 7.65
CA ALA A 286 -7.99 4.17 6.82
C ALA A 286 -8.78 5.20 7.65
N GLY A 287 -9.48 4.73 8.69
CA GLY A 287 -10.24 5.59 9.60
C GLY A 287 -9.36 6.55 10.38
N GLU A 288 -8.23 6.07 10.90
CA GLU A 288 -7.25 6.91 11.61
C GLU A 288 -6.67 8.00 10.72
N ILE A 289 -6.23 7.64 9.50
CA ILE A 289 -5.69 8.61 8.54
C ILE A 289 -6.77 9.61 8.11
N ALA A 290 -8.00 9.16 7.85
CA ALA A 290 -9.10 10.04 7.48
C ALA A 290 -9.44 11.03 8.61
N ALA A 291 -9.44 10.58 9.86
CA ALA A 291 -9.66 11.45 11.02
C ALA A 291 -8.59 12.54 11.14
N ARG A 292 -7.31 12.21 10.94
CA ARG A 292 -6.20 13.18 10.95
C ARG A 292 -6.31 14.19 9.81
N ARG A 293 -6.71 13.76 8.60
CA ARG A 293 -6.91 14.68 7.46
C ARG A 293 -8.10 15.61 7.61
N SER A 294 -9.02 15.34 8.55
CA SER A 294 -10.24 16.13 8.77
C SER A 294 -10.05 17.21 9.85
N GLN A 295 -8.92 17.21 10.55
CA GLN A 295 -8.52 18.24 11.52
C GLN A 295 -7.89 19.45 10.81
#